data_e33e3daa751f214bcd096d47c9e8cf1e
#
_entry.id   e33e3daa751f214bcd096d47c9e8cf1e
#
_cell.length_a   1.000
_cell.length_b   1.000
_cell.length_c   1.000
_cell.angle_alpha   90.00
_cell.angle_beta   90.00
_cell.angle_gamma   90.00
#
_symmetry.space_group_name_H-M   'P 1'
#
loop_
_entity.id
_entity.type
_entity.pdbx_description
1 polymer ?
#
loop_
_entity_poly.entity_id
_entity_poly.type
_entity_poly.pdbx_seq_one_letter_code
_entity_poly.pdbx_strand_id
1 'polypeptide(L)'
;IENKNTSMQPSANQAPEINQLNIEKKISRNDSINKSNRVKIENNNIIGSISLEGGLIDDISFKNHKQKVDGDKNIEFLNPAQTENGFYVESGWASIGNEVKVPTKNSKWQVEGNKILTNTSPVTLKWDNQEGVTFKKKIELDDKYLFKISQSIKNNSPKNIELYPYAQITRNKIPDDIQNFYISH
;
A
#
# COMPACT_ATOMS: atom_id res chain seq x y z
N ILE A 1 -11.58 33.66 -61.65
CA ILE A 1 -12.06 32.59 -60.71
C ILE A 1 -10.83 31.97 -60.07
N GLU A 2 -10.40 32.53 -58.92
CA GLU A 2 -9.25 32.08 -58.19
C GLU A 2 -9.67 31.02 -57.18
N ASN A 3 -9.11 29.83 -57.31
CA ASN A 3 -9.21 28.74 -56.29
C ASN A 3 -8.15 28.94 -55.21
N LYS A 4 -8.54 29.37 -54.01
CA LYS A 4 -7.69 29.34 -52.82
C LYS A 4 -7.74 27.95 -52.20
N ASN A 5 -6.69 27.16 -52.40
CA ASN A 5 -6.41 25.96 -51.64
C ASN A 5 -5.88 26.35 -50.24
N THR A 6 -6.71 26.21 -49.24
CA THR A 6 -6.28 26.33 -47.83
C THR A 6 -5.81 24.97 -47.36
N SER A 7 -4.51 24.77 -47.28
CA SER A 7 -3.90 23.60 -46.67
C SER A 7 -4.04 23.71 -45.14
N MET A 8 -4.89 22.88 -44.56
CA MET A 8 -4.89 22.65 -43.08
C MET A 8 -3.67 21.82 -42.72
N GLN A 9 -2.70 22.45 -42.05
CA GLN A 9 -1.66 21.72 -41.32
C GLN A 9 -2.29 21.06 -40.09
N PRO A 10 -2.01 19.78 -39.80
CA PRO A 10 -2.43 19.18 -38.55
C PRO A 10 -1.60 19.78 -37.41
N SER A 11 -2.29 20.32 -36.40
CA SER A 11 -1.69 20.71 -35.12
C SER A 11 -0.90 19.56 -34.55
N ALA A 12 0.39 19.75 -34.32
CA ALA A 12 1.21 18.84 -33.59
C ALA A 12 0.60 18.67 -32.17
N ASN A 13 0.10 17.47 -31.86
CA ASN A 13 -0.25 17.08 -30.53
C ASN A 13 0.99 17.27 -29.66
N GLN A 14 0.92 18.22 -28.74
CA GLN A 14 1.92 18.35 -27.69
C GLN A 14 1.89 17.03 -26.90
N ALA A 15 3.02 16.32 -26.90
CA ALA A 15 3.22 15.21 -26.01
C ALA A 15 2.93 15.68 -24.56
N PRO A 16 2.28 14.87 -23.71
CA PRO A 16 2.07 15.26 -22.33
C PRO A 16 3.43 15.55 -21.71
N GLU A 17 3.60 16.77 -21.21
CA GLU A 17 4.78 17.11 -20.40
C GLU A 17 4.90 16.07 -19.31
N ILE A 18 6.01 15.35 -19.30
CA ILE A 18 6.40 14.51 -18.20
C ILE A 18 6.63 15.48 -17.05
N ASN A 19 5.60 15.69 -16.23
CA ASN A 19 5.73 16.41 -14.98
C ASN A 19 6.95 15.81 -14.27
N GLN A 20 7.94 16.67 -14.01
CA GLN A 20 9.14 16.32 -13.25
C GLN A 20 8.66 15.51 -12.06
N LEU A 21 9.02 14.23 -12.05
CA LEU A 21 8.80 13.34 -10.92
C LEU A 21 9.31 14.08 -9.70
N ASN A 22 8.41 14.53 -8.84
CA ASN A 22 8.78 14.98 -7.51
C ASN A 22 9.53 13.82 -6.88
N ILE A 23 10.86 13.88 -6.90
CA ILE A 23 11.71 12.91 -6.23
C ILE A 23 11.45 13.14 -4.75
N GLU A 24 10.42 12.49 -4.22
CA GLU A 24 10.14 12.50 -2.79
C GLU A 24 11.44 12.05 -2.11
N LYS A 25 12.01 12.92 -1.28
CA LYS A 25 13.26 12.65 -0.58
C LYS A 25 13.10 11.34 0.19
N LYS A 26 13.85 10.31 -0.21
CA LYS A 26 13.85 9.02 0.48
C LYS A 26 14.30 9.22 1.92
N ILE A 27 13.59 8.64 2.86
CA ILE A 27 13.85 8.76 4.30
C ILE A 27 14.26 7.41 4.86
N SER A 28 14.86 7.41 6.05
CA SER A 28 15.19 6.15 6.72
C SER A 28 13.94 5.38 7.12
N ARG A 29 14.08 4.05 7.30
CA ARG A 29 12.98 3.20 7.78
C ARG A 29 12.43 3.68 9.12
N ASN A 30 13.28 4.00 10.07
CA ASN A 30 12.88 4.47 11.39
C ASN A 30 12.14 5.81 11.32
N ASP A 31 12.62 6.76 10.53
CA ASP A 31 11.93 8.04 10.34
C ASP A 31 10.56 7.85 9.71
N SER A 32 10.43 6.93 8.75
CA SER A 32 9.15 6.61 8.12
C SER A 32 8.17 5.98 9.09
N ILE A 33 8.61 5.02 9.90
CA ILE A 33 7.80 4.35 10.92
C ILE A 33 7.29 5.37 11.95
N ASN A 34 8.11 6.32 12.35
CA ASN A 34 7.76 7.32 13.37
C ASN A 34 6.84 8.44 12.86
N LYS A 35 6.64 8.58 11.55
CA LYS A 35 5.80 9.65 10.96
C LYS A 35 4.30 9.43 11.11
N SER A 36 3.83 8.22 11.23
CA SER A 36 2.40 7.90 11.30
C SER A 36 2.05 7.08 12.54
N ASN A 37 0.80 7.18 12.97
CA ASN A 37 0.26 6.25 13.96
C ASN A 37 0.23 4.84 13.36
N ARG A 38 0.57 3.84 14.20
CA ARG A 38 0.72 2.46 13.74
C ARG A 38 0.08 1.47 14.71
N VAL A 39 -0.30 0.32 14.17
CA VAL A 39 -0.72 -0.85 14.94
C VAL A 39 0.44 -1.83 15.00
N LYS A 40 0.85 -2.22 16.20
CA LYS A 40 1.91 -3.21 16.40
C LYS A 40 1.48 -4.59 15.87
N ILE A 41 2.41 -5.29 15.23
CA ILE A 41 2.28 -6.68 14.81
C ILE A 41 3.30 -7.50 15.60
N GLU A 42 2.87 -8.61 16.18
CA GLU A 42 3.79 -9.51 16.88
C GLU A 42 3.24 -10.93 17.00
N ASN A 43 4.05 -11.92 16.61
CA ASN A 43 3.91 -13.32 17.00
C ASN A 43 5.31 -13.91 17.31
N ASN A 44 5.43 -15.23 17.36
CA ASN A 44 6.72 -15.88 17.66
C ASN A 44 7.77 -15.70 16.56
N ASN A 45 7.36 -15.42 15.32
CA ASN A 45 8.22 -15.42 14.14
C ASN A 45 8.49 -14.04 13.55
N ILE A 46 7.55 -13.11 13.73
CA ILE A 46 7.63 -11.77 13.15
C ILE A 46 7.34 -10.67 14.18
N ILE A 47 7.90 -9.51 13.91
CA ILE A 47 7.59 -8.25 14.57
C ILE A 47 7.47 -7.16 13.51
N GLY A 48 6.59 -6.20 13.74
CA GLY A 48 6.41 -5.08 12.80
C GLY A 48 5.23 -4.21 13.15
N SER A 49 4.70 -3.53 12.14
CA SER A 49 3.53 -2.67 12.32
C SER A 49 2.78 -2.38 11.02
N ILE A 50 1.50 -1.98 11.18
CA ILE A 50 0.62 -1.51 10.12
C ILE A 50 0.54 0.00 10.21
N SER A 51 0.78 0.70 9.12
CA SER A 51 0.55 2.15 9.04
C SER A 51 -0.95 2.46 9.08
N LEU A 52 -1.39 3.37 9.94
CA LEU A 52 -2.76 3.89 9.92
C LEU A 52 -2.96 4.95 8.84
N GLU A 53 -1.91 5.44 8.21
CA GLU A 53 -1.97 6.23 6.98
C GLU A 53 -1.93 5.27 5.78
N GLY A 54 -2.98 5.27 4.97
CA GLY A 54 -3.18 4.33 3.88
C GLY A 54 -3.62 2.92 4.30
N GLY A 55 -3.46 2.53 5.56
CA GLY A 55 -3.76 1.17 6.04
C GLY A 55 -2.86 0.11 5.41
N LEU A 56 -1.55 0.40 5.37
CA LEU A 56 -0.51 -0.41 4.70
C LEU A 56 0.14 -1.39 5.68
N ILE A 57 0.42 -2.61 5.22
CA ILE A 57 1.35 -3.52 5.91
C ILE A 57 2.72 -3.30 5.27
N ASP A 58 3.56 -2.50 5.92
CA ASP A 58 4.79 -1.96 5.33
C ASP A 58 6.00 -2.04 6.27
N ASP A 59 5.86 -2.74 7.38
CA ASP A 59 6.91 -2.88 8.38
C ASP A 59 6.83 -4.28 8.99
N ILE A 60 7.64 -5.21 8.48
CA ILE A 60 7.75 -6.59 8.98
C ILE A 60 9.23 -6.97 9.04
N SER A 61 9.66 -7.47 10.18
CA SER A 61 10.97 -8.11 10.37
C SER A 61 10.80 -9.53 10.89
N PHE A 62 11.66 -10.43 10.44
CA PHE A 62 11.71 -11.80 10.96
C PHE A 62 12.51 -11.86 12.25
N LYS A 63 11.96 -12.47 13.30
CA LYS A 63 12.65 -12.64 14.59
C LYS A 63 13.78 -13.68 14.53
N ASN A 64 13.57 -14.73 13.74
CA ASN A 64 14.41 -15.93 13.73
C ASN A 64 15.31 -16.04 12.48
N HIS A 65 15.35 -15.00 11.65
CA HIS A 65 16.16 -14.98 10.43
C HIS A 65 17.07 -13.76 10.40
N LYS A 66 18.37 -14.01 10.24
CA LYS A 66 19.39 -12.97 10.20
C LYS A 66 19.78 -12.61 8.77
N GLN A 67 20.19 -11.38 8.54
CA GLN A 67 20.69 -10.92 7.23
C GLN A 67 22.01 -11.61 6.82
N LYS A 68 22.81 -12.01 7.81
CA LYS A 68 24.05 -12.78 7.63
C LYS A 68 24.10 -13.88 8.67
N VAL A 69 24.77 -14.99 8.35
CA VAL A 69 24.83 -16.19 9.23
C VAL A 69 25.32 -15.84 10.64
N ASP A 70 26.35 -15.01 10.75
CA ASP A 70 26.93 -14.59 12.05
C ASP A 70 26.56 -13.14 12.42
N GLY A 71 25.50 -12.60 11.84
CA GLY A 71 25.08 -11.22 12.04
C GLY A 71 24.02 -11.05 13.13
N ASP A 72 23.97 -9.87 13.73
CA ASP A 72 22.96 -9.54 14.75
C ASP A 72 21.65 -8.99 14.15
N LYS A 73 21.69 -8.47 12.92
CA LYS A 73 20.53 -7.84 12.29
C LYS A 73 19.56 -8.85 11.73
N ASN A 74 18.30 -8.73 12.11
CA ASN A 74 17.21 -9.51 11.53
C ASN A 74 16.91 -9.07 10.08
N ILE A 75 16.33 -9.97 9.29
CA ILE A 75 15.84 -9.63 7.95
C ILE A 75 14.64 -8.69 8.09
N GLU A 76 14.75 -7.50 7.52
CA GLU A 76 13.65 -6.57 7.29
C GLU A 76 12.94 -6.97 6.00
N PHE A 77 11.80 -7.64 6.12
CA PHE A 77 11.07 -8.20 4.98
C PHE A 77 10.21 -7.13 4.27
N LEU A 78 9.40 -6.39 5.03
CA LEU A 78 8.64 -5.25 4.50
C LEU A 78 9.22 -3.94 4.99
N ASN A 79 9.22 -2.94 4.11
CA ASN A 79 9.74 -1.61 4.36
C ASN A 79 8.76 -0.54 3.87
N PRO A 80 8.62 0.58 4.62
CA PRO A 80 7.71 1.66 4.26
C PRO A 80 7.92 2.21 2.86
N ALA A 81 6.83 2.60 2.21
CA ALA A 81 6.81 3.10 0.83
C ALA A 81 7.76 4.28 0.57
N GLN A 82 7.98 5.14 1.59
CA GLN A 82 8.83 6.32 1.48
C GLN A 82 10.32 6.01 1.58
N THR A 83 10.71 4.77 1.87
CA THR A 83 12.11 4.36 1.92
C THR A 83 12.65 4.00 0.54
N GLU A 84 13.97 4.00 0.39
CA GLU A 84 14.60 3.57 -0.88
C GLU A 84 14.21 2.13 -1.23
N ASN A 85 14.23 1.24 -0.25
CA ASN A 85 13.90 -0.18 -0.41
C ASN A 85 12.44 -0.47 -0.02
N GLY A 86 11.51 0.47 -0.28
CA GLY A 86 10.11 0.30 0.03
C GLY A 86 9.56 -1.00 -0.57
N PHE A 87 8.97 -1.82 0.29
CA PHE A 87 8.34 -3.08 -0.07
C PHE A 87 7.15 -3.31 0.86
N TYR A 88 5.95 -3.19 0.35
CA TYR A 88 4.75 -3.12 1.15
C TYR A 88 3.55 -3.77 0.47
N VAL A 89 2.54 -4.10 1.29
CA VAL A 89 1.25 -4.64 0.87
C VAL A 89 0.18 -3.57 1.05
N GLU A 90 -0.57 -3.34 -0.01
CA GLU A 90 -1.73 -2.47 -0.04
C GLU A 90 -2.98 -3.25 -0.43
N SER A 91 -4.10 -2.91 0.18
CA SER A 91 -5.42 -3.37 -0.24
C SER A 91 -6.41 -2.22 -0.14
N GLY A 92 -7.45 -2.24 -0.96
CA GLY A 92 -8.39 -1.13 -0.99
C GLY A 92 -9.57 -1.37 -1.93
N TRP A 93 -10.19 -0.27 -2.33
CA TRP A 93 -11.32 -0.26 -3.26
C TRP A 93 -11.11 0.82 -4.31
N ALA A 94 -11.50 0.51 -5.53
CA ALA A 94 -11.62 1.46 -6.62
C ALA A 94 -13.11 1.75 -6.88
N SER A 95 -13.42 3.02 -7.21
CA SER A 95 -14.75 3.47 -7.64
C SER A 95 -14.68 3.85 -9.11
N ILE A 96 -15.65 3.39 -9.91
CA ILE A 96 -15.80 3.83 -11.29
C ILE A 96 -16.32 5.26 -11.27
N GLY A 97 -15.77 6.12 -12.16
CA GLY A 97 -16.22 7.50 -12.31
C GLY A 97 -16.06 8.39 -11.08
N ASN A 98 -15.34 7.93 -10.04
CA ASN A 98 -15.21 8.62 -8.75
C ASN A 98 -16.55 8.95 -8.07
N GLU A 99 -17.58 8.16 -8.31
CA GLU A 99 -18.92 8.36 -7.76
C GLU A 99 -18.97 8.19 -6.24
N VAL A 100 -18.03 7.41 -5.69
CA VAL A 100 -17.90 7.16 -4.26
C VAL A 100 -16.50 7.52 -3.82
N LYS A 101 -16.39 8.34 -2.79
CA LYS A 101 -15.12 8.63 -2.14
C LYS A 101 -14.63 7.38 -1.41
N VAL A 102 -13.52 6.81 -1.88
CA VAL A 102 -12.88 5.62 -1.32
C VAL A 102 -11.61 5.99 -0.55
N PRO A 103 -11.13 5.13 0.38
CA PRO A 103 -9.86 5.35 1.05
C PRO A 103 -8.69 5.41 0.05
N THR A 104 -7.74 6.30 0.29
CA THR A 104 -6.53 6.49 -0.51
C THR A 104 -5.28 6.22 0.34
N LYS A 105 -4.09 6.30 -0.27
CA LYS A 105 -2.80 6.20 0.43
C LYS A 105 -2.60 7.24 1.54
N ASN A 106 -3.35 8.35 1.51
CA ASN A 106 -3.28 9.42 2.52
C ASN A 106 -4.43 9.34 3.54
N SER A 107 -5.33 8.38 3.40
CA SER A 107 -6.46 8.23 4.32
C SER A 107 -6.00 7.76 5.69
N LYS A 108 -6.48 8.43 6.74
CA LYS A 108 -6.16 8.09 8.13
C LYS A 108 -7.19 7.11 8.65
N TRP A 109 -6.76 5.87 8.88
CA TRP A 109 -7.57 4.80 9.41
C TRP A 109 -7.64 4.86 10.93
N GLN A 110 -8.74 4.44 11.49
CA GLN A 110 -8.97 4.25 12.92
C GLN A 110 -8.94 2.77 13.27
N VAL A 111 -8.44 2.45 14.45
CA VAL A 111 -8.47 1.06 14.96
C VAL A 111 -9.76 0.84 15.72
N GLU A 112 -10.51 -0.20 15.36
CA GLU A 112 -11.69 -0.68 16.06
C GLU A 112 -11.34 -1.97 16.81
N GLY A 113 -11.46 -1.96 18.13
CA GLY A 113 -11.13 -3.11 18.97
C GLY A 113 -9.65 -3.20 19.35
N ASN A 114 -9.03 -4.35 19.09
CA ASN A 114 -7.64 -4.61 19.48
C ASN A 114 -6.63 -3.69 18.78
N LYS A 115 -5.64 -3.22 19.53
CA LYS A 115 -4.59 -2.30 19.05
C LYS A 115 -3.26 -2.99 18.73
N ILE A 116 -3.19 -4.30 18.94
CA ILE A 116 -2.02 -5.12 18.64
C ILE A 116 -2.50 -6.35 17.88
N LEU A 117 -1.90 -6.61 16.72
CA LEU A 117 -2.15 -7.80 15.92
C LEU A 117 -1.25 -8.93 16.39
N THR A 118 -1.86 -10.01 16.84
CA THR A 118 -1.18 -11.26 17.18
C THR A 118 -1.89 -12.45 16.54
N ASN A 119 -1.36 -13.65 16.68
CA ASN A 119 -2.02 -14.87 16.19
C ASN A 119 -3.37 -15.17 16.85
N THR A 120 -3.67 -14.57 18.02
CA THR A 120 -4.95 -14.74 18.72
C THR A 120 -5.79 -13.46 18.78
N SER A 121 -5.24 -12.33 18.34
CA SER A 121 -5.85 -11.01 18.45
C SER A 121 -5.87 -10.30 17.09
N PRO A 122 -6.94 -10.48 16.29
CA PRO A 122 -7.10 -9.75 15.03
C PRO A 122 -7.31 -8.26 15.27
N VAL A 123 -6.97 -7.46 14.26
CA VAL A 123 -7.17 -6.00 14.26
C VAL A 123 -8.15 -5.62 13.16
N THR A 124 -9.04 -4.68 13.46
CA THR A 124 -9.93 -4.07 12.47
C THR A 124 -9.57 -2.60 12.28
N LEU A 125 -9.29 -2.23 11.04
CA LEU A 125 -9.16 -0.84 10.62
C LEU A 125 -10.48 -0.37 10.04
N LYS A 126 -10.89 0.85 10.40
CA LYS A 126 -12.13 1.49 9.94
C LYS A 126 -11.81 2.86 9.35
N TRP A 127 -12.46 3.17 8.23
CA TRP A 127 -12.46 4.50 7.64
C TRP A 127 -13.86 4.86 7.14
N ASP A 128 -14.28 6.10 7.36
CA ASP A 128 -15.59 6.62 6.98
C ASP A 128 -15.41 7.74 5.95
N ASN A 129 -16.17 7.72 4.87
CA ASN A 129 -16.05 8.72 3.81
C ASN A 129 -16.81 10.02 4.11
N GLN A 130 -17.51 10.10 5.23
CA GLN A 130 -18.38 11.22 5.64
C GLN A 130 -19.62 11.42 4.72
N GLU A 131 -19.89 10.46 3.85
CA GLU A 131 -21.02 10.44 2.90
C GLU A 131 -21.91 9.20 3.10
N GLY A 132 -21.83 8.59 4.29
CA GLY A 132 -22.62 7.44 4.68
C GLY A 132 -22.02 6.08 4.31
N VAL A 133 -20.76 6.03 3.85
CA VAL A 133 -20.10 4.76 3.53
C VAL A 133 -18.91 4.53 4.47
N THR A 134 -18.93 3.40 5.15
CA THR A 134 -17.88 2.96 6.07
C THR A 134 -17.14 1.78 5.47
N PHE A 135 -15.80 1.85 5.43
CA PHE A 135 -14.90 0.82 4.94
C PHE A 135 -14.17 0.17 6.12
N LYS A 136 -14.05 -1.16 6.10
CA LYS A 136 -13.33 -1.90 7.14
C LYS A 136 -12.38 -2.91 6.52
N LYS A 137 -11.19 -3.04 7.14
CA LYS A 137 -10.22 -4.10 6.89
C LYS A 137 -10.01 -4.87 8.19
N LYS A 138 -10.42 -6.13 8.24
CA LYS A 138 -10.05 -7.04 9.33
C LYS A 138 -8.78 -7.76 8.92
N ILE A 139 -7.75 -7.68 9.76
CA ILE A 139 -6.44 -8.28 9.55
C ILE A 139 -6.23 -9.34 10.62
N GLU A 140 -5.96 -10.55 10.19
CA GLU A 140 -5.70 -11.72 11.01
C GLU A 140 -4.29 -12.22 10.69
N LEU A 141 -3.61 -12.77 11.67
CA LEU A 141 -2.27 -13.34 11.55
C LEU A 141 -2.29 -14.73 12.17
N ASP A 142 -1.70 -15.72 11.49
CA ASP A 142 -1.52 -17.04 12.09
C ASP A 142 -0.30 -17.09 13.03
N ASP A 143 -0.01 -18.27 13.55
CA ASP A 143 1.16 -18.51 14.41
C ASP A 143 2.51 -18.52 13.65
N LYS A 144 2.47 -18.48 12.32
CA LYS A 144 3.64 -18.49 11.42
C LYS A 144 3.81 -17.16 10.70
N TYR A 145 3.35 -17.06 9.45
CA TYR A 145 3.61 -15.92 8.56
C TYR A 145 2.41 -15.51 7.72
N LEU A 146 1.27 -16.22 7.83
CA LEU A 146 0.11 -15.98 6.97
C LEU A 146 -0.75 -14.83 7.50
N PHE A 147 -0.90 -13.81 6.70
CA PHE A 147 -1.88 -12.73 6.90
C PHE A 147 -3.14 -13.03 6.11
N LYS A 148 -4.29 -12.88 6.76
CA LYS A 148 -5.59 -12.89 6.11
C LYS A 148 -6.23 -11.51 6.22
N ILE A 149 -6.55 -10.89 5.09
CA ILE A 149 -7.18 -9.57 5.03
C ILE A 149 -8.60 -9.73 4.51
N SER A 150 -9.59 -9.39 5.33
CA SER A 150 -11.00 -9.36 4.96
C SER A 150 -11.45 -7.91 4.80
N GLN A 151 -11.93 -7.55 3.60
CA GLN A 151 -12.43 -6.22 3.28
C GLN A 151 -13.95 -6.22 3.32
N SER A 152 -14.55 -5.22 3.95
CA SER A 152 -16.00 -5.07 4.04
C SER A 152 -16.42 -3.61 3.97
N ILE A 153 -17.65 -3.38 3.52
CA ILE A 153 -18.24 -2.06 3.33
C ILE A 153 -19.61 -2.06 4.00
N LYS A 154 -19.93 -0.97 4.71
CA LYS A 154 -21.28 -0.67 5.16
C LYS A 154 -21.75 0.59 4.44
N ASN A 155 -22.76 0.45 3.59
CA ASN A 155 -23.40 1.55 2.91
C ASN A 155 -24.68 1.95 3.64
N ASN A 156 -24.68 3.13 4.25
CA ASN A 156 -25.84 3.77 4.86
C ASN A 156 -26.30 4.99 4.03
N SER A 157 -25.73 5.21 2.85
CA SER A 157 -26.19 6.26 1.94
C SER A 157 -27.46 5.82 1.21
N PRO A 158 -28.25 6.75 0.66
CA PRO A 158 -29.45 6.39 -0.12
C PRO A 158 -29.13 5.87 -1.53
N LYS A 159 -27.85 5.81 -1.92
CA LYS A 159 -27.40 5.45 -3.28
C LYS A 159 -26.91 4.01 -3.33
N ASN A 160 -27.17 3.33 -4.43
CA ASN A 160 -26.44 2.12 -4.77
C ASN A 160 -25.01 2.51 -5.15
N ILE A 161 -24.03 1.75 -4.68
CA ILE A 161 -22.61 1.98 -4.95
C ILE A 161 -22.01 0.75 -5.60
N GLU A 162 -21.12 0.97 -6.56
CA GLU A 162 -20.34 -0.08 -7.20
C GLU A 162 -18.86 0.15 -6.92
N LEU A 163 -18.21 -0.85 -6.31
CA LEU A 163 -16.83 -0.77 -5.88
C LEU A 163 -16.09 -2.06 -6.22
N TYR A 164 -14.83 -1.94 -6.60
CA TYR A 164 -13.94 -3.03 -6.94
C TYR A 164 -12.86 -3.18 -5.87
N PRO A 165 -12.83 -4.28 -5.11
CA PRO A 165 -11.73 -4.54 -4.19
C PRO A 165 -10.46 -4.84 -4.97
N TYR A 166 -9.32 -4.37 -4.46
CA TYR A 166 -8.00 -4.71 -4.98
C TYR A 166 -7.02 -5.04 -3.85
N ALA A 167 -5.98 -5.76 -4.19
CA ALA A 167 -4.80 -5.94 -3.37
C ALA A 167 -3.56 -5.96 -4.27
N GLN A 168 -2.47 -5.36 -3.79
CA GLN A 168 -1.20 -5.33 -4.51
C GLN A 168 -0.02 -5.39 -3.56
N ILE A 169 1.09 -5.92 -4.07
CA ILE A 169 2.39 -5.89 -3.43
C ILE A 169 3.28 -5.00 -4.28
N THR A 170 3.84 -3.97 -3.67
CA THR A 170 4.67 -2.99 -4.36
C THR A 170 6.09 -3.02 -3.82
N ARG A 171 7.07 -3.00 -4.71
CA ARG A 171 8.48 -2.90 -4.39
C ARG A 171 9.12 -1.75 -5.17
N ASN A 172 9.79 -0.82 -4.47
CA ASN A 172 10.36 0.39 -5.08
C ASN A 172 11.64 0.11 -5.89
N LYS A 173 12.40 -0.91 -5.51
CA LYS A 173 13.70 -1.23 -6.12
C LYS A 173 13.83 -2.72 -6.35
N ILE A 174 14.39 -3.08 -7.50
CA ILE A 174 14.82 -4.46 -7.76
C ILE A 174 15.96 -4.80 -6.79
N PRO A 175 15.95 -5.97 -6.12
CA PRO A 175 17.05 -6.38 -5.25
C PRO A 175 18.38 -6.41 -6.01
N ASP A 176 19.44 -5.92 -5.36
CA ASP A 176 20.79 -5.85 -5.98
C ASP A 176 21.39 -7.25 -6.20
N ASP A 177 20.87 -8.27 -5.52
CA ASP A 177 21.32 -9.66 -5.54
C ASP A 177 20.56 -10.55 -6.53
N ILE A 178 19.65 -10.00 -7.34
CA ILE A 178 19.03 -10.76 -8.44
C ILE A 178 20.09 -11.05 -9.49
N GLN A 179 20.70 -12.22 -9.40
CA GLN A 179 21.48 -12.78 -10.49
C GLN A 179 20.52 -13.06 -11.66
N ASN A 180 20.92 -12.65 -12.88
CA ASN A 180 20.18 -12.97 -14.09
C ASN A 180 20.12 -14.50 -14.25
N PHE A 181 18.98 -15.09 -13.94
CA PHE A 181 18.74 -16.48 -14.29
C PHE A 181 18.55 -16.56 -15.81
N TYR A 182 19.60 -16.99 -16.52
CA TYR A 182 19.44 -17.41 -17.90
C TYR A 182 18.67 -18.73 -17.89
N ILE A 183 17.43 -18.71 -18.34
CA ILE A 183 16.72 -19.95 -18.71
C ILE A 183 17.32 -20.38 -20.03
N SER A 184 18.20 -21.37 -20.01
CA SER A 184 18.63 -22.10 -21.23
C SER A 184 17.50 -23.05 -21.61
N HIS A 185 16.92 -22.84 -22.76
CA HIS A 185 15.98 -23.79 -23.40
C HIS A 185 16.73 -24.97 -24.02
#